data_2a4abee18c60f8dffa016dd722538777
#
_entry.id   2a4abee18c60f8dffa016dd722538777
#
_cell.length_a   1.000
_cell.length_b   1.000
_cell.length_c   1.000
_cell.angle_alpha   90.00
_cell.angle_beta   90.00
_cell.angle_gamma   90.00
#
_symmetry.space_group_name_H-M   'P 1'
#
loop_
_entity.id
_entity.type
_entity.pdbx_description
1 polymer ?
#
loop_
_entity_poly.entity_id
_entity_poly.type
_entity_poly.pdbx_seq_one_letter_code
_entity_poly.pdbx_strand_id
1 'polypeptide(L)'
;MKTLKYAWRFLMRSKSYTIINLLGLAFSLACSIILMRYIHRELTVDTHCIDREHVYAICTNTEGNRGLSGLKQYNYDTISIDNRFVEAMTTYIPLEKDYVISGTNRIPARCLVTDSVFFQLFHYPIVQGKLSLTTPQSALLTEKYARKIFGNENPIGKVLRYSNGKDITVEGIVGEPECKTTINFDIILSSKLSQHWERMNTELYRFLPGTDINAINKTGSVPRYINDPKYDTRTHTFSLISVKDIYWDGSLTDREPAMFLSGNHSHLIILSGVCLLLLLTGILNFINLYLVALLRRGKEYGLKKVFGVCGKTLFANIWIENTLLVLSALLVSWLIIEIMSAPTEYLFDIHFSYTAFDGWLSASILLLLPVITSIYPYIKYNYTSPILSIRSIGVQSHSKHFRMFFLGAQYIITFLLVVLSLYFNRQLGMLLNTEPGFRTKNIMNVNLVYESKDFSSYTYESMQQRRQRVMQLDNELNACPFIELYEPSNENILTPTFGTNYLNNKGEKVFLNIHYATPAFLSLIHISEPTRLRCIS
;
A
#
# COMPACT_ATOMS: atom_id res chain seq x y z
N MET A 1 -35.43 -30.40 2.16
CA MET A 1 -36.47 -29.37 2.41
C MET A 1 -37.01 -29.35 3.85
N LYS A 2 -37.32 -30.47 4.49
CA LYS A 2 -37.87 -30.47 5.87
C LYS A 2 -36.92 -29.88 6.92
N THR A 3 -35.63 -30.21 6.85
CA THR A 3 -34.56 -29.70 7.76
C THR A 3 -34.34 -28.19 7.67
N LEU A 4 -34.33 -27.63 6.47
CA LEU A 4 -34.19 -26.19 6.22
C LEU A 4 -35.37 -25.38 6.81
N LYS A 5 -36.61 -25.88 6.60
CA LYS A 5 -37.83 -25.27 7.15
C LYS A 5 -37.84 -25.31 8.69
N TYR A 6 -37.24 -26.36 9.26
CA TYR A 6 -37.14 -26.52 10.70
C TYR A 6 -36.08 -25.56 11.31
N ALA A 7 -34.93 -25.45 10.68
CA ALA A 7 -33.87 -24.51 11.08
C ALA A 7 -34.38 -23.05 11.02
N TRP A 8 -35.05 -22.67 9.94
CA TRP A 8 -35.66 -21.34 9.78
C TRP A 8 -36.67 -21.01 10.89
N ARG A 9 -37.60 -21.95 11.16
CA ARG A 9 -38.60 -21.76 12.23
C ARG A 9 -37.99 -21.60 13.61
N PHE A 10 -36.90 -22.30 13.87
CA PHE A 10 -36.18 -22.17 15.13
C PHE A 10 -35.56 -20.78 15.31
N LEU A 11 -34.86 -20.29 14.28
CA LEU A 11 -34.25 -18.96 14.28
C LEU A 11 -35.31 -17.86 14.50
N MET A 12 -36.46 -18.00 13.91
CA MET A 12 -37.58 -17.06 14.08
C MET A 12 -38.25 -17.14 15.46
N ARG A 13 -38.15 -18.27 16.15
CA ARG A 13 -38.75 -18.45 17.50
C ARG A 13 -37.91 -17.86 18.62
N SER A 14 -36.58 -17.76 18.44
CA SER A 14 -35.62 -17.20 19.41
C SER A 14 -35.03 -15.86 18.91
N LYS A 15 -35.90 -14.92 18.58
CA LYS A 15 -35.51 -13.66 17.88
C LYS A 15 -34.36 -12.92 18.53
N SER A 16 -34.43 -12.58 19.82
CA SER A 16 -33.38 -11.81 20.50
C SER A 16 -32.01 -12.49 20.46
N TYR A 17 -32.00 -13.81 20.71
CA TYR A 17 -30.77 -14.60 20.63
C TYR A 17 -30.18 -14.59 19.21
N THR A 18 -31.03 -14.84 18.22
CA THR A 18 -30.63 -14.92 16.81
C THR A 18 -30.08 -13.57 16.33
N ILE A 19 -30.75 -12.47 16.68
CA ILE A 19 -30.34 -11.12 16.27
C ILE A 19 -29.00 -10.74 16.90
N ILE A 20 -28.83 -10.94 18.21
CA ILE A 20 -27.57 -10.60 18.91
C ILE A 20 -26.41 -11.43 18.35
N ASN A 21 -26.63 -12.73 18.13
CA ASN A 21 -25.60 -13.61 17.59
C ASN A 21 -25.23 -13.26 16.13
N LEU A 22 -26.24 -12.98 15.32
CA LEU A 22 -26.09 -12.57 13.92
C LEU A 22 -25.33 -11.25 13.83
N LEU A 23 -25.72 -10.22 14.57
CA LEU A 23 -25.06 -8.91 14.51
C LEU A 23 -23.62 -8.97 15.04
N GLY A 24 -23.39 -9.70 16.15
CA GLY A 24 -22.05 -9.86 16.71
C GLY A 24 -21.09 -10.56 15.74
N LEU A 25 -21.57 -11.65 15.09
CA LEU A 25 -20.79 -12.36 14.08
C LEU A 25 -20.61 -11.51 12.82
N ALA A 26 -21.67 -10.83 12.34
CA ALA A 26 -21.62 -10.01 11.15
C ALA A 26 -20.62 -8.86 11.27
N PHE A 27 -20.60 -8.16 12.41
CA PHE A 27 -19.65 -7.08 12.66
C PHE A 27 -18.20 -7.59 12.69
N SER A 28 -17.96 -8.69 13.41
CA SER A 28 -16.63 -9.31 13.46
C SER A 28 -16.16 -9.77 12.08
N LEU A 29 -17.04 -10.40 11.29
CA LEU A 29 -16.71 -10.81 9.92
C LEU A 29 -16.45 -9.60 9.02
N ALA A 30 -17.25 -8.54 9.11
CA ALA A 30 -17.04 -7.33 8.31
C ALA A 30 -15.67 -6.73 8.56
N CYS A 31 -15.28 -6.54 9.84
CA CYS A 31 -13.96 -6.03 10.18
C CYS A 31 -12.84 -6.97 9.70
N SER A 32 -13.01 -8.29 9.88
CA SER A 32 -12.02 -9.27 9.45
C SER A 32 -11.87 -9.32 7.92
N ILE A 33 -12.98 -9.23 7.17
CA ILE A 33 -12.96 -9.21 5.69
C ILE A 33 -12.24 -7.95 5.18
N ILE A 34 -12.52 -6.77 5.75
CA ILE A 34 -11.82 -5.52 5.36
C ILE A 34 -10.32 -5.67 5.58
N LEU A 35 -9.90 -6.19 6.74
CA LEU A 35 -8.48 -6.40 7.03
C LEU A 35 -7.85 -7.45 6.12
N MET A 36 -8.54 -8.56 5.82
CA MET A 36 -8.06 -9.59 4.89
C MET A 36 -7.92 -9.05 3.47
N ARG A 37 -8.85 -8.21 3.01
CA ARG A 37 -8.74 -7.51 1.72
C ARG A 37 -7.51 -6.60 1.68
N TYR A 38 -7.27 -5.84 2.74
CA TYR A 38 -6.08 -5.01 2.85
C TYR A 38 -4.79 -5.84 2.83
N ILE A 39 -4.71 -6.89 3.65
CA ILE A 39 -3.56 -7.81 3.70
C ILE A 39 -3.33 -8.46 2.33
N HIS A 40 -4.38 -8.92 1.68
CA HIS A 40 -4.28 -9.50 0.34
C HIS A 40 -3.73 -8.49 -0.68
N ARG A 41 -4.23 -7.24 -0.65
CA ARG A 41 -3.75 -6.15 -1.52
C ARG A 41 -2.26 -5.86 -1.29
N GLU A 42 -1.80 -5.88 -0.05
CA GLU A 42 -0.38 -5.71 0.28
C GLU A 42 0.49 -6.90 -0.19
N LEU A 43 -0.02 -8.13 -0.09
CA LEU A 43 0.70 -9.33 -0.53
C LEU A 43 0.73 -9.50 -2.05
N THR A 44 -0.23 -8.90 -2.76
CA THR A 44 -0.37 -9.00 -4.22
C THR A 44 0.16 -7.78 -4.96
N VAL A 45 1.04 -6.99 -4.34
CA VAL A 45 1.69 -5.85 -5.00
C VAL A 45 2.43 -6.31 -6.24
N ASP A 46 2.29 -5.53 -7.33
CA ASP A 46 2.95 -5.74 -8.63
C ASP A 46 2.68 -7.13 -9.28
N THR A 47 1.55 -7.78 -8.95
CA THR A 47 1.17 -9.03 -9.63
C THR A 47 0.76 -8.83 -11.09
N HIS A 48 0.55 -7.60 -11.53
CA HIS A 48 0.37 -7.24 -12.93
C HIS A 48 1.68 -7.28 -13.73
N CYS A 49 2.85 -7.39 -13.05
CA CYS A 49 4.12 -7.70 -13.69
C CYS A 49 4.10 -9.16 -14.15
N ILE A 50 4.19 -9.35 -15.47
CA ILE A 50 4.21 -10.66 -16.10
C ILE A 50 5.53 -11.35 -15.75
N ASP A 51 5.42 -12.52 -15.14
CA ASP A 51 6.59 -13.32 -14.74
C ASP A 51 7.55 -12.59 -13.79
N ARG A 52 6.97 -11.88 -12.80
CA ARG A 52 7.70 -11.01 -11.85
C ARG A 52 8.86 -11.69 -11.12
N GLU A 53 8.91 -13.02 -11.10
CA GLU A 53 10.01 -13.79 -10.48
C GLU A 53 11.28 -13.76 -11.32
N HIS A 54 11.15 -13.50 -12.63
CA HIS A 54 12.26 -13.41 -13.57
C HIS A 54 12.54 -11.95 -14.01
N VAL A 55 11.81 -10.96 -13.45
CA VAL A 55 12.04 -9.53 -13.72
C VAL A 55 12.84 -8.91 -12.60
N TYR A 56 13.96 -8.28 -12.95
CA TYR A 56 14.92 -7.68 -12.02
C TYR A 56 15.24 -6.24 -12.41
N ALA A 57 15.40 -5.40 -11.39
CA ALA A 57 15.94 -4.05 -11.52
C ALA A 57 17.41 -4.02 -11.11
N ILE A 58 18.17 -3.09 -11.67
CA ILE A 58 19.53 -2.81 -11.19
C ILE A 58 19.43 -1.94 -9.94
N CYS A 59 20.12 -2.37 -8.90
CA CYS A 59 20.27 -1.67 -7.64
C CYS A 59 21.75 -1.28 -7.46
N THR A 60 21.98 -0.01 -7.19
CA THR A 60 23.29 0.53 -6.83
C THR A 60 23.38 0.69 -5.32
N ASN A 61 24.49 0.31 -4.74
CA ASN A 61 24.79 0.56 -3.34
C ASN A 61 26.05 1.46 -3.25
N THR A 62 25.86 2.64 -2.69
CA THR A 62 26.90 3.64 -2.49
C THR A 62 27.06 3.89 -1.00
N GLU A 63 28.07 3.31 -0.37
CA GLU A 63 28.37 3.52 1.07
C GLU A 63 27.15 3.37 2.00
N GLY A 64 26.29 2.38 1.73
CA GLY A 64 25.09 2.12 2.53
C GLY A 64 23.80 2.74 1.97
N ASN A 65 23.87 3.70 1.05
CA ASN A 65 22.72 4.19 0.32
C ASN A 65 22.43 3.27 -0.87
N ARG A 66 21.27 2.65 -0.88
CA ARG A 66 20.80 1.79 -1.96
C ARG A 66 19.75 2.49 -2.79
N GLY A 67 19.90 2.46 -4.10
CA GLY A 67 18.96 3.07 -5.04
C GLY A 67 18.77 2.21 -6.29
N LEU A 68 17.65 2.42 -6.99
CA LEU A 68 17.42 1.83 -8.30
C LEU A 68 18.13 2.68 -9.36
N SER A 69 18.80 2.05 -10.32
CA SER A 69 19.60 2.75 -11.32
C SER A 69 19.64 2.01 -12.65
N GLY A 70 20.18 2.66 -13.67
CA GLY A 70 20.55 2.05 -14.94
C GLY A 70 22.06 2.02 -15.16
N LEU A 71 22.57 1.08 -15.94
CA LEU A 71 24.00 0.96 -16.23
C LEU A 71 24.51 2.11 -17.08
N LYS A 72 23.69 2.66 -17.96
CA LYS A 72 24.07 3.80 -18.81
C LYS A 72 24.36 5.10 -18.06
N GLN A 73 23.88 5.20 -16.80
CA GLN A 73 24.21 6.32 -15.93
C GLN A 73 25.71 6.36 -15.59
N TYR A 74 26.35 5.21 -15.64
CA TYR A 74 27.76 5.03 -15.28
C TYR A 74 28.54 4.63 -16.51
N ASN A 75 29.64 5.32 -16.79
CA ASN A 75 30.45 5.12 -18.00
C ASN A 75 31.33 3.85 -17.97
N TYR A 76 31.04 2.88 -17.11
CA TYR A 76 31.84 1.68 -16.91
C TYR A 76 31.02 0.40 -16.99
N ASP A 77 31.64 -0.69 -17.39
CA ASP A 77 31.08 -2.03 -17.27
C ASP A 77 30.98 -2.44 -15.80
N THR A 78 29.85 -2.13 -15.19
CA THR A 78 29.63 -2.21 -13.75
C THR A 78 29.15 -3.59 -13.31
N ILE A 79 28.34 -4.23 -14.14
CA ILE A 79 27.80 -5.59 -13.94
C ILE A 79 27.81 -6.29 -15.30
N SER A 80 28.24 -7.54 -15.34
CA SER A 80 28.26 -8.31 -16.58
C SER A 80 26.92 -9.03 -16.78
N ILE A 81 26.11 -8.50 -17.69
CA ILE A 81 24.85 -9.11 -18.12
C ILE A 81 25.04 -9.66 -19.54
N ASP A 82 24.94 -10.98 -19.68
CA ASP A 82 24.98 -11.61 -20.99
C ASP A 82 23.60 -11.52 -21.66
N ASN A 83 23.53 -10.78 -22.75
CA ASN A 83 22.30 -10.53 -23.52
C ASN A 83 21.61 -11.82 -24.01
N ARG A 84 22.33 -12.94 -24.06
CA ARG A 84 21.74 -14.25 -24.43
C ARG A 84 20.73 -14.75 -23.41
N PHE A 85 20.83 -14.31 -22.17
CA PHE A 85 19.90 -14.68 -21.10
C PHE A 85 18.81 -13.64 -20.87
N VAL A 86 18.83 -12.52 -21.60
CA VAL A 86 17.85 -11.44 -21.49
C VAL A 86 16.75 -11.65 -22.53
N GLU A 87 15.53 -11.85 -22.06
CA GLU A 87 14.35 -11.97 -22.92
C GLU A 87 13.80 -10.58 -23.32
N ALA A 88 13.71 -9.67 -22.35
CA ALA A 88 13.25 -8.30 -22.57
C ALA A 88 13.98 -7.33 -21.63
N MET A 89 14.22 -6.12 -22.12
CA MET A 89 14.79 -5.02 -21.35
C MET A 89 13.97 -3.77 -21.59
N THR A 90 13.64 -3.06 -20.53
CA THR A 90 13.00 -1.74 -20.58
C THR A 90 13.65 -0.79 -19.60
N THR A 91 13.41 0.48 -19.79
CA THR A 91 13.87 1.52 -18.87
C THR A 91 12.70 2.36 -18.42
N TYR A 92 12.77 2.87 -17.19
CA TYR A 92 11.81 3.86 -16.73
C TYR A 92 12.48 4.96 -15.90
N ILE A 93 11.88 6.14 -15.92
CA ILE A 93 12.30 7.30 -15.16
C ILE A 93 11.08 7.89 -14.46
N PRO A 94 11.06 7.93 -13.14
CA PRO A 94 10.02 8.61 -12.39
C PRO A 94 10.33 10.11 -12.30
N LEU A 95 9.35 10.95 -12.67
CA LEU A 95 9.42 12.40 -12.56
C LEU A 95 8.27 12.89 -11.68
N GLU A 96 8.55 13.03 -10.38
CA GLU A 96 7.54 13.34 -9.36
C GLU A 96 6.97 14.76 -9.48
N LYS A 97 7.85 15.72 -9.74
CA LYS A 97 7.51 17.15 -9.75
C LYS A 97 7.56 17.69 -11.17
N ASP A 98 6.55 17.33 -11.94
CA ASP A 98 6.44 17.81 -13.32
C ASP A 98 5.02 18.33 -13.60
N TYR A 99 4.77 18.84 -14.79
CA TYR A 99 3.46 19.38 -15.17
C TYR A 99 3.21 19.27 -16.67
N VAL A 100 1.92 19.30 -17.00
CA VAL A 100 1.47 19.51 -18.38
C VAL A 100 0.66 20.81 -18.45
N ILE A 101 0.66 21.42 -19.61
CA ILE A 101 -0.07 22.65 -19.89
C ILE A 101 -1.26 22.28 -20.77
N SER A 102 -2.47 22.60 -20.30
CA SER A 102 -3.71 22.49 -21.05
C SER A 102 -4.33 23.87 -21.17
N GLY A 103 -4.33 24.44 -22.38
CA GLY A 103 -4.68 25.85 -22.59
C GLY A 103 -3.73 26.79 -21.85
N THR A 104 -4.24 27.53 -20.86
CA THR A 104 -3.45 28.43 -20.00
C THR A 104 -3.05 27.82 -18.67
N ASN A 105 -3.62 26.65 -18.32
CA ASN A 105 -3.47 26.05 -17.00
C ASN A 105 -2.28 25.09 -16.95
N ARG A 106 -1.44 25.23 -15.92
CA ARG A 106 -0.40 24.26 -15.57
C ARG A 106 -0.97 23.26 -14.58
N ILE A 107 -0.95 22.00 -14.95
CA ILE A 107 -1.54 20.91 -14.17
C ILE A 107 -0.40 20.00 -13.71
N PRO A 108 -0.13 19.91 -12.39
CA PRO A 108 0.89 19.01 -11.85
C PRO A 108 0.62 17.57 -12.23
N ALA A 109 1.68 16.84 -12.56
CA ALA A 109 1.63 15.44 -12.96
C ALA A 109 2.85 14.67 -12.45
N ARG A 110 2.62 13.45 -12.01
CA ARG A 110 3.67 12.44 -11.82
C ARG A 110 3.88 11.75 -13.16
N CYS A 111 5.02 11.99 -13.77
CA CYS A 111 5.31 11.46 -15.09
C CYS A 111 6.19 10.22 -14.99
N LEU A 112 5.80 9.15 -15.65
CA LEU A 112 6.62 7.97 -15.87
C LEU A 112 7.12 7.98 -17.31
N VAL A 113 8.44 8.10 -17.50
CA VAL A 113 9.04 8.05 -18.83
C VAL A 113 9.48 6.63 -19.10
N THR A 114 9.05 6.03 -20.20
CA THR A 114 9.39 4.66 -20.55
C THR A 114 9.25 4.38 -22.06
N ASP A 115 9.41 3.14 -22.44
CA ASP A 115 9.24 2.67 -23.82
C ASP A 115 8.07 1.66 -23.93
N SER A 116 7.79 1.19 -25.14
CA SER A 116 6.69 0.24 -25.38
C SER A 116 6.95 -1.16 -24.82
N VAL A 117 8.21 -1.52 -24.51
CA VAL A 117 8.57 -2.82 -23.92
C VAL A 117 8.10 -2.90 -22.49
N PHE A 118 7.96 -1.77 -21.80
CA PHE A 118 7.41 -1.69 -20.45
C PHE A 118 6.06 -2.43 -20.34
N PHE A 119 5.19 -2.29 -21.33
CA PHE A 119 3.88 -2.96 -21.36
C PHE A 119 3.94 -4.46 -21.68
N GLN A 120 5.10 -4.96 -22.09
CA GLN A 120 5.34 -6.41 -22.19
C GLN A 120 5.73 -7.03 -20.84
N LEU A 121 6.26 -6.21 -19.93
CA LEU A 121 6.59 -6.60 -18.57
C LEU A 121 5.41 -6.36 -17.62
N PHE A 122 4.72 -5.24 -17.76
CA PHE A 122 3.63 -4.84 -16.88
C PHE A 122 2.30 -4.76 -17.65
N HIS A 123 1.34 -5.55 -17.22
CA HIS A 123 0.01 -5.57 -17.82
C HIS A 123 -0.88 -4.48 -17.21
N TYR A 124 -1.19 -3.45 -18.00
CA TYR A 124 -2.16 -2.41 -17.65
C TYR A 124 -3.42 -2.57 -18.49
N PRO A 125 -4.63 -2.47 -17.89
CA PRO A 125 -5.86 -2.50 -18.67
C PRO A 125 -5.99 -1.25 -19.54
N ILE A 126 -6.45 -1.42 -20.78
CA ILE A 126 -6.72 -0.32 -21.70
C ILE A 126 -8.18 0.10 -21.52
N VAL A 127 -8.39 1.36 -21.16
CA VAL A 127 -9.74 1.94 -21.09
C VAL A 127 -10.16 2.47 -22.47
N GLN A 128 -9.24 3.17 -23.15
CA GLN A 128 -9.48 3.75 -24.47
C GLN A 128 -8.16 3.95 -25.22
N GLY A 129 -8.18 3.86 -26.55
CA GLY A 129 -7.02 4.09 -27.39
C GLY A 129 -6.06 2.89 -27.47
N LYS A 130 -4.76 3.14 -27.50
CA LYS A 130 -3.71 2.12 -27.67
C LYS A 130 -2.61 2.30 -26.62
N LEU A 131 -2.09 1.20 -26.07
CA LEU A 131 -0.87 1.18 -25.25
C LEU A 131 0.37 1.17 -26.15
N SER A 132 0.73 2.31 -26.70
CA SER A 132 1.82 2.41 -27.65
C SER A 132 2.55 3.73 -27.43
N LEU A 133 3.87 3.67 -27.35
CA LEU A 133 4.79 4.82 -27.25
C LEU A 133 5.70 4.83 -28.48
N THR A 134 5.10 4.77 -29.67
CA THR A 134 5.83 4.61 -30.93
C THR A 134 6.52 5.88 -31.38
N THR A 135 5.89 7.03 -31.15
CA THR A 135 6.44 8.32 -31.51
C THR A 135 7.02 9.04 -30.29
N PRO A 136 7.97 9.96 -30.47
CA PRO A 136 8.47 10.77 -29.36
C PRO A 136 7.38 11.56 -28.64
N GLN A 137 6.34 11.97 -29.34
CA GLN A 137 5.22 12.75 -28.80
C GLN A 137 4.11 11.91 -28.18
N SER A 138 4.20 10.57 -28.21
CA SER A 138 3.19 9.68 -27.63
C SER A 138 3.11 9.86 -26.12
N ALA A 139 1.89 10.02 -25.61
CA ALA A 139 1.59 10.06 -24.17
C ALA A 139 0.37 9.20 -23.85
N LEU A 140 0.40 8.55 -22.67
CA LEU A 140 -0.73 7.81 -22.12
C LEU A 140 -1.11 8.43 -20.79
N LEU A 141 -2.40 8.57 -20.52
CA LEU A 141 -2.92 9.14 -19.28
C LEU A 141 -3.60 8.07 -18.45
N THR A 142 -3.53 8.18 -17.13
CA THR A 142 -4.43 7.41 -16.27
C THR A 142 -5.86 7.94 -16.40
N GLU A 143 -6.85 7.08 -16.18
CA GLU A 143 -8.27 7.47 -16.26
C GLU A 143 -8.60 8.64 -15.33
N LYS A 144 -8.08 8.60 -14.09
CA LYS A 144 -8.26 9.66 -13.07
C LYS A 144 -7.68 11.00 -13.55
N TYR A 145 -6.50 10.96 -14.15
CA TYR A 145 -5.83 12.16 -14.63
C TYR A 145 -6.47 12.71 -15.92
N ALA A 146 -6.90 11.83 -16.83
CA ALA A 146 -7.64 12.23 -18.02
C ALA A 146 -8.95 12.95 -17.66
N ARG A 147 -9.70 12.44 -16.69
CA ARG A 147 -10.92 13.11 -16.18
C ARG A 147 -10.62 14.46 -15.52
N LYS A 148 -9.49 14.59 -14.84
CA LYS A 148 -9.03 15.85 -14.22
C LYS A 148 -8.77 16.94 -15.25
N ILE A 149 -8.20 16.57 -16.42
CA ILE A 149 -7.83 17.54 -17.48
C ILE A 149 -9.01 17.83 -18.41
N PHE A 150 -9.70 16.79 -18.86
CA PHE A 150 -10.67 16.87 -19.97
C PHE A 150 -12.12 16.70 -19.50
N GLY A 151 -12.35 16.39 -18.21
CA GLY A 151 -13.70 16.11 -17.73
C GLY A 151 -14.29 14.87 -18.40
N ASN A 152 -15.41 15.08 -19.09
CA ASN A 152 -16.11 14.03 -19.84
C ASN A 152 -15.80 14.03 -21.36
N GLU A 153 -14.90 14.90 -21.82
CA GLU A 153 -14.52 14.95 -23.22
C GLU A 153 -13.59 13.80 -23.58
N ASN A 154 -13.65 13.36 -24.84
CA ASN A 154 -12.73 12.34 -25.35
C ASN A 154 -11.29 12.90 -25.40
N PRO A 155 -10.34 12.32 -24.63
CA PRO A 155 -8.97 12.80 -24.57
C PRO A 155 -8.08 12.31 -25.72
N ILE A 156 -8.49 11.25 -26.44
CA ILE A 156 -7.66 10.63 -27.49
C ILE A 156 -7.43 11.60 -28.66
N GLY A 157 -6.17 11.73 -29.08
CA GLY A 157 -5.74 12.62 -30.15
C GLY A 157 -5.59 14.08 -29.73
N LYS A 158 -5.95 14.45 -28.49
CA LYS A 158 -5.71 15.81 -27.99
C LYS A 158 -4.23 16.05 -27.70
N VAL A 159 -3.80 17.27 -27.92
CA VAL A 159 -2.42 17.71 -27.71
C VAL A 159 -2.33 18.48 -26.40
N LEU A 160 -1.36 18.10 -25.57
CA LEU A 160 -0.95 18.81 -24.37
C LEU A 160 0.48 19.29 -24.56
N ARG A 161 0.86 20.40 -23.93
CA ARG A 161 2.24 20.84 -23.91
C ARG A 161 2.91 20.34 -22.62
N TYR A 162 3.99 19.61 -22.77
CA TYR A 162 4.79 19.14 -21.64
C TYR A 162 5.67 20.28 -21.10
N SER A 163 6.11 20.16 -19.87
CA SER A 163 6.91 21.17 -19.13
C SER A 163 8.16 21.65 -19.87
N ASN A 164 8.78 20.79 -20.69
CA ASN A 164 9.94 21.14 -21.53
C ASN A 164 9.58 21.91 -22.80
N GLY A 165 8.32 22.31 -22.98
CA GLY A 165 7.83 23.06 -24.13
C GLY A 165 7.48 22.24 -25.37
N LYS A 166 7.68 20.90 -25.33
CA LYS A 166 7.31 20.00 -26.43
C LYS A 166 5.84 19.62 -26.35
N ASP A 167 5.23 19.47 -27.52
CA ASP A 167 3.85 19.00 -27.60
C ASP A 167 3.80 17.48 -27.53
N ILE A 168 2.84 16.95 -26.77
CA ILE A 168 2.58 15.52 -26.58
C ILE A 168 1.14 15.22 -26.96
N THR A 169 0.92 14.09 -27.60
CA THR A 169 -0.40 13.64 -28.06
C THR A 169 -0.88 12.46 -27.24
N VAL A 170 -2.10 12.56 -26.74
CA VAL A 170 -2.73 11.47 -25.96
C VAL A 170 -3.14 10.34 -26.91
N GLU A 171 -2.46 9.20 -26.84
CA GLU A 171 -2.74 8.02 -27.66
C GLU A 171 -3.61 6.98 -26.95
N GLY A 172 -3.61 6.97 -25.62
CA GLY A 172 -4.40 6.01 -24.87
C GLY A 172 -4.66 6.41 -23.43
N ILE A 173 -5.67 5.77 -22.86
CA ILE A 173 -6.04 5.86 -21.46
C ILE A 173 -5.80 4.51 -20.80
N VAL A 174 -5.01 4.55 -19.75
CA VAL A 174 -4.61 3.39 -18.96
C VAL A 174 -5.48 3.31 -17.72
N GLY A 175 -6.09 2.16 -17.49
CA GLY A 175 -6.82 1.87 -16.27
C GLY A 175 -5.89 1.46 -15.13
N GLU A 176 -6.40 1.52 -13.92
CA GLU A 176 -5.70 0.99 -12.76
C GLU A 176 -5.68 -0.54 -12.80
N PRO A 177 -4.55 -1.21 -12.53
CA PRO A 177 -4.51 -2.66 -12.41
C PRO A 177 -5.26 -3.10 -11.14
N GLU A 178 -5.74 -4.35 -11.12
CA GLU A 178 -6.49 -4.91 -9.98
C GLU A 178 -5.64 -5.01 -8.69
N CYS A 179 -4.33 -5.03 -8.83
CA CYS A 179 -3.38 -5.09 -7.71
C CYS A 179 -2.82 -3.70 -7.38
N LYS A 180 -2.29 -3.56 -6.16
CA LYS A 180 -1.49 -2.41 -5.78
C LYS A 180 -0.18 -2.40 -6.58
N THR A 181 0.26 -1.23 -7.00
CA THR A 181 1.50 -1.05 -7.74
C THR A 181 2.57 -0.34 -6.91
N THR A 182 3.82 -0.72 -7.07
CA THR A 182 4.95 -0.01 -6.47
C THR A 182 5.14 1.36 -7.13
N ILE A 183 4.96 1.44 -8.46
CA ILE A 183 5.14 2.67 -9.22
C ILE A 183 3.78 3.34 -9.43
N ASN A 184 3.68 4.60 -9.00
CA ASN A 184 2.48 5.41 -9.11
C ASN A 184 2.72 6.60 -10.05
N PHE A 185 1.86 6.78 -11.05
CA PHE A 185 1.99 7.83 -12.06
C PHE A 185 0.62 8.38 -12.49
N ASP A 186 0.64 9.54 -13.11
CA ASP A 186 -0.54 10.19 -13.71
C ASP A 186 -0.48 10.14 -15.24
N ILE A 187 0.73 10.23 -15.79
CA ILE A 187 1.00 10.25 -17.24
C ILE A 187 2.23 9.39 -17.55
N ILE A 188 2.17 8.67 -18.66
CA ILE A 188 3.31 7.95 -19.23
C ILE A 188 3.77 8.67 -20.50
N LEU A 189 5.07 8.95 -20.59
CA LEU A 189 5.71 9.63 -21.70
C LEU A 189 6.69 8.71 -22.41
N SER A 190 6.84 8.91 -23.72
CA SER A 190 7.84 8.18 -24.49
C SER A 190 9.26 8.59 -24.10
N SER A 191 10.14 7.62 -23.85
CA SER A 191 11.57 7.85 -23.57
C SER A 191 12.29 8.58 -24.71
N LYS A 192 11.73 8.53 -25.93
CA LYS A 192 12.25 9.23 -27.11
C LYS A 192 11.97 10.74 -27.11
N LEU A 193 11.13 11.25 -26.18
CA LEU A 193 10.80 12.67 -26.12
C LEU A 193 12.01 13.53 -25.76
N SER A 194 12.96 13.02 -24.96
CA SER A 194 14.17 13.74 -24.59
C SER A 194 15.38 12.81 -24.51
N GLN A 195 16.49 13.20 -25.15
CA GLN A 195 17.75 12.44 -25.13
C GLN A 195 18.44 12.49 -23.75
N HIS A 196 18.15 13.50 -22.93
CA HIS A 196 18.74 13.63 -21.59
C HIS A 196 18.29 12.54 -20.62
N TRP A 197 17.15 11.93 -20.88
CA TRP A 197 16.60 10.88 -20.02
C TRP A 197 17.36 9.56 -20.08
N GLU A 198 18.20 9.36 -21.10
CA GLU A 198 19.01 8.14 -21.24
C GLU A 198 20.00 7.91 -20.08
N ARG A 199 20.37 8.98 -19.35
CA ARG A 199 21.34 8.91 -18.24
C ARG A 199 20.72 8.82 -16.84
N MET A 200 19.42 8.95 -16.72
CA MET A 200 18.72 8.99 -15.42
C MET A 200 17.70 7.85 -15.26
N ASN A 201 17.86 6.78 -16.02
CA ASN A 201 16.89 5.71 -16.07
C ASN A 201 17.17 4.61 -15.05
N THR A 202 16.12 3.91 -14.65
CA THR A 202 16.20 2.60 -14.02
C THR A 202 15.99 1.54 -15.09
N GLU A 203 16.85 0.55 -15.11
CA GLU A 203 16.77 -0.55 -16.07
C GLU A 203 16.12 -1.78 -15.44
N LEU A 204 15.17 -2.36 -16.18
CA LEU A 204 14.48 -3.60 -15.84
C LEU A 204 14.80 -4.67 -16.87
N TYR A 205 15.18 -5.83 -16.39
CA TYR A 205 15.52 -6.98 -17.21
C TYR A 205 14.60 -8.15 -16.88
N ARG A 206 14.01 -8.76 -17.91
CA ARG A 206 13.40 -10.07 -17.78
C ARG A 206 14.39 -11.10 -18.29
N PHE A 207 14.80 -11.99 -17.40
CA PHE A 207 15.73 -13.06 -17.71
C PHE A 207 15.01 -14.34 -18.10
N LEU A 208 15.66 -15.16 -18.94
CA LEU A 208 15.19 -16.49 -19.25
C LEU A 208 15.23 -17.38 -17.99
N PRO A 209 14.27 -18.33 -17.86
CA PRO A 209 14.26 -19.28 -16.75
C PRO A 209 15.59 -20.05 -16.66
N GLY A 210 16.13 -20.19 -15.45
CA GLY A 210 17.40 -20.88 -15.20
C GLY A 210 18.65 -20.01 -15.28
N THR A 211 18.52 -18.70 -15.51
CA THR A 211 19.65 -17.76 -15.43
C THR A 211 20.18 -17.68 -14.00
N ASP A 212 21.50 -17.82 -13.84
CA ASP A 212 22.14 -17.69 -12.51
C ASP A 212 22.34 -16.23 -12.13
N ILE A 213 21.34 -15.68 -11.46
CA ILE A 213 21.33 -14.29 -10.95
C ILE A 213 22.45 -14.09 -9.91
N ASN A 214 22.80 -15.12 -9.13
CA ASN A 214 23.87 -15.00 -8.13
C ASN A 214 25.24 -14.82 -8.78
N ALA A 215 25.49 -15.49 -9.90
CA ALA A 215 26.72 -15.30 -10.67
C ALA A 215 26.81 -13.87 -11.21
N ILE A 216 25.70 -13.31 -11.72
CA ILE A 216 25.64 -11.91 -12.19
C ILE A 216 25.89 -10.95 -11.01
N ASN A 217 25.22 -11.13 -9.88
CA ASN A 217 25.40 -10.29 -8.70
C ASN A 217 26.83 -10.32 -8.16
N LYS A 218 27.52 -11.47 -8.27
CA LYS A 218 28.93 -11.59 -7.88
C LYS A 218 29.83 -10.67 -8.72
N THR A 219 29.54 -10.45 -9.99
CA THR A 219 30.30 -9.51 -10.83
C THR A 219 30.09 -8.06 -10.41
N GLY A 220 28.88 -7.69 -10.01
CA GLY A 220 28.51 -6.35 -9.54
C GLY A 220 28.96 -6.04 -8.10
N SER A 221 29.23 -7.05 -7.27
CA SER A 221 29.63 -6.88 -5.88
C SER A 221 31.06 -6.32 -5.69
N VAL A 222 31.85 -6.28 -6.76
CA VAL A 222 33.20 -5.70 -6.72
C VAL A 222 33.08 -4.18 -6.61
N PRO A 223 33.60 -3.54 -5.55
CA PRO A 223 33.55 -2.09 -5.39
C PRO A 223 34.31 -1.37 -6.50
N ARG A 224 33.71 -0.37 -7.09
CA ARG A 224 34.29 0.42 -8.20
C ARG A 224 34.11 1.89 -7.96
N TYR A 225 35.11 2.69 -8.37
CA TYR A 225 34.99 4.14 -8.43
C TYR A 225 34.26 4.52 -9.71
N ILE A 226 33.23 5.35 -9.61
CA ILE A 226 32.46 5.83 -10.78
C ILE A 226 33.10 7.08 -11.36
N ASN A 227 33.67 7.91 -10.50
CA ASN A 227 34.40 9.11 -10.87
C ASN A 227 35.90 8.92 -10.63
N ASP A 228 36.71 9.85 -11.11
CA ASP A 228 38.14 9.88 -10.79
C ASP A 228 38.32 9.89 -9.25
N PRO A 229 39.04 8.91 -8.69
CA PRO A 229 39.26 8.80 -7.25
C PRO A 229 39.87 10.06 -6.60
N LYS A 230 40.46 10.93 -7.42
CA LYS A 230 40.99 12.21 -6.98
C LYS A 230 39.88 13.18 -6.53
N TYR A 231 38.70 13.07 -7.13
CA TYR A 231 37.56 13.97 -6.86
C TYR A 231 36.43 13.28 -6.09
N ASP A 232 36.29 11.98 -6.23
CA ASP A 232 35.25 11.19 -5.58
C ASP A 232 35.81 9.84 -5.14
N THR A 233 35.98 9.66 -3.85
CA THR A 233 36.51 8.42 -3.25
C THR A 233 35.43 7.38 -2.95
N ARG A 234 34.18 7.67 -3.26
CA ARG A 234 33.08 6.75 -3.01
C ARG A 234 33.15 5.54 -3.95
N THR A 235 32.91 4.39 -3.37
CA THR A 235 32.82 3.14 -4.12
C THR A 235 31.36 2.73 -4.26
N HIS A 236 31.05 2.16 -5.41
CA HIS A 236 29.71 1.69 -5.76
C HIS A 236 29.77 0.19 -6.02
N THR A 237 28.76 -0.51 -5.54
CA THR A 237 28.50 -1.90 -5.91
C THR A 237 27.13 -2.01 -6.55
N PHE A 238 26.96 -3.03 -7.39
CA PHE A 238 25.74 -3.22 -8.16
C PHE A 238 25.16 -4.60 -7.87
N SER A 239 23.85 -4.71 -7.86
CA SER A 239 23.13 -5.97 -7.71
C SER A 239 21.82 -5.94 -8.47
N LEU A 240 21.30 -7.10 -8.83
CA LEU A 240 19.96 -7.26 -9.34
C LEU A 240 19.01 -7.52 -8.16
N ILE A 241 17.93 -6.77 -8.11
CA ILE A 241 16.84 -6.96 -7.16
C ILE A 241 15.58 -7.37 -7.91
N SER A 242 14.90 -8.43 -7.47
CA SER A 242 13.64 -8.85 -8.08
C SER A 242 12.56 -7.78 -7.89
N VAL A 243 11.73 -7.55 -8.92
CA VAL A 243 10.56 -6.66 -8.82
C VAL A 243 9.65 -7.05 -7.65
N LYS A 244 9.55 -8.35 -7.34
CA LYS A 244 8.81 -8.88 -6.19
C LYS A 244 9.30 -8.32 -4.85
N ASP A 245 10.61 -8.07 -4.73
CA ASP A 245 11.25 -7.67 -3.48
C ASP A 245 11.39 -6.14 -3.35
N ILE A 246 11.29 -5.39 -4.46
CA ILE A 246 11.44 -3.93 -4.47
C ILE A 246 10.48 -3.27 -3.47
N TYR A 247 9.22 -3.67 -3.46
CA TYR A 247 8.21 -3.10 -2.57
C TYR A 247 8.57 -3.27 -1.09
N TRP A 248 9.16 -4.40 -0.73
CA TRP A 248 9.45 -4.78 0.65
C TRP A 248 10.84 -4.36 1.14
N ASP A 249 11.72 -3.95 0.24
CA ASP A 249 13.08 -3.54 0.60
C ASP A 249 13.10 -2.12 1.15
N GLY A 250 12.98 -1.99 2.47
CA GLY A 250 13.07 -0.70 3.18
C GLY A 250 14.47 -0.05 3.15
N SER A 251 15.50 -0.75 2.64
CA SER A 251 16.85 -0.20 2.52
C SER A 251 17.07 0.63 1.26
N LEU A 252 16.13 0.59 0.31
CA LEU A 252 16.16 1.45 -0.86
C LEU A 252 15.77 2.88 -0.46
N THR A 253 16.77 3.75 -0.32
CA THR A 253 16.63 5.13 0.18
C THR A 253 16.47 6.14 -0.93
N ASP A 254 17.04 5.86 -2.11
CA ASP A 254 16.97 6.74 -3.28
C ASP A 254 15.70 6.46 -4.09
N ARG A 255 14.57 6.88 -3.55
CA ARG A 255 13.25 6.75 -4.19
C ARG A 255 12.54 8.09 -4.15
N GLU A 256 11.82 8.41 -5.23
CA GLU A 256 10.87 9.53 -5.23
C GLU A 256 9.61 9.13 -4.43
N PRO A 257 9.39 9.65 -3.20
CA PRO A 257 8.38 9.10 -2.26
C PRO A 257 6.95 9.15 -2.79
N ALA A 258 6.61 10.14 -3.61
CA ALA A 258 5.26 10.27 -4.17
C ALA A 258 4.99 9.31 -5.34
N MET A 259 6.02 8.73 -5.93
CA MET A 259 5.90 7.78 -7.04
C MET A 259 6.16 6.34 -6.64
N PHE A 260 6.99 6.10 -5.61
CA PHE A 260 7.32 4.76 -5.14
C PHE A 260 6.70 4.48 -3.79
N LEU A 261 5.85 3.46 -3.76
CA LEU A 261 5.29 2.94 -2.53
C LEU A 261 6.21 1.85 -1.95
N SER A 262 6.34 1.82 -0.64
CA SER A 262 7.07 0.78 0.08
C SER A 262 6.19 0.12 1.13
N GLY A 263 6.38 -1.18 1.31
CA GLY A 263 5.70 -1.99 2.32
C GLY A 263 6.52 -2.15 3.59
N ASN A 264 5.85 -2.58 4.65
CA ASN A 264 6.49 -2.91 5.91
C ASN A 264 5.99 -4.27 6.40
N HIS A 265 6.86 -5.28 6.37
CA HIS A 265 6.54 -6.63 6.85
C HIS A 265 6.05 -6.66 8.30
N SER A 266 6.64 -5.85 9.18
CA SER A 266 6.24 -5.80 10.59
C SER A 266 4.81 -5.31 10.77
N HIS A 267 4.41 -4.28 10.01
CA HIS A 267 3.02 -3.81 10.02
C HIS A 267 2.05 -4.88 9.52
N LEU A 268 2.42 -5.60 8.47
CA LEU A 268 1.58 -6.66 7.91
C LEU A 268 1.39 -7.82 8.89
N ILE A 269 2.45 -8.23 9.61
CA ILE A 269 2.38 -9.27 10.64
C ILE A 269 1.46 -8.83 11.79
N ILE A 270 1.62 -7.60 12.28
CA ILE A 270 0.77 -7.05 13.35
C ILE A 270 -0.69 -7.03 12.89
N LEU A 271 -0.96 -6.54 11.68
CA LEU A 271 -2.31 -6.45 11.15
C LEU A 271 -2.95 -7.83 10.95
N SER A 272 -2.16 -8.81 10.51
CA SER A 272 -2.59 -10.21 10.41
C SER A 272 -2.93 -10.80 11.78
N GLY A 273 -2.14 -10.48 12.80
CA GLY A 273 -2.43 -10.85 14.19
C GLY A 273 -3.73 -10.24 14.69
N VAL A 274 -3.95 -8.94 14.46
CA VAL A 274 -5.21 -8.26 14.82
C VAL A 274 -6.41 -8.88 14.11
N CYS A 275 -6.28 -9.16 12.80
CA CYS A 275 -7.32 -9.82 12.00
C CYS A 275 -7.69 -11.19 12.59
N LEU A 276 -6.69 -12.00 12.94
CA LEU A 276 -6.89 -13.30 13.56
C LEU A 276 -7.62 -13.17 14.93
N LEU A 277 -7.21 -12.23 15.77
CA LEU A 277 -7.83 -12.00 17.08
C LEU A 277 -9.29 -11.53 16.93
N LEU A 278 -9.60 -10.65 15.96
CA LEU A 278 -10.97 -10.23 15.66
C LEU A 278 -11.84 -11.40 15.21
N LEU A 279 -11.32 -12.23 14.31
CA LEU A 279 -12.03 -13.42 13.83
C LEU A 279 -12.29 -14.39 14.98
N LEU A 280 -11.28 -14.68 15.81
CA LEU A 280 -11.41 -15.54 16.99
C LEU A 280 -12.46 -15.00 17.97
N THR A 281 -12.46 -13.69 18.23
CA THR A 281 -13.46 -13.07 19.11
C THR A 281 -14.88 -13.29 18.58
N GLY A 282 -15.10 -13.11 17.28
CA GLY A 282 -16.39 -13.36 16.65
C GLY A 282 -16.83 -14.82 16.74
N ILE A 283 -15.92 -15.75 16.46
CA ILE A 283 -16.17 -17.19 16.55
C ILE A 283 -16.49 -17.60 18.00
N LEU A 284 -15.70 -17.15 18.97
CA LEU A 284 -15.92 -17.46 20.39
C LEU A 284 -17.25 -16.90 20.88
N ASN A 285 -17.59 -15.67 20.50
CA ASN A 285 -18.89 -15.08 20.81
C ASN A 285 -20.04 -15.91 20.22
N PHE A 286 -19.92 -16.27 18.94
CA PHE A 286 -20.90 -17.13 18.28
C PHE A 286 -21.08 -18.47 19.01
N ILE A 287 -19.98 -19.17 19.33
CA ILE A 287 -19.99 -20.44 20.04
C ILE A 287 -20.63 -20.28 21.41
N ASN A 288 -20.26 -19.27 22.19
CA ASN A 288 -20.78 -19.01 23.53
C ASN A 288 -22.30 -18.85 23.53
N LEU A 289 -22.80 -18.00 22.61
CA LEU A 289 -24.24 -17.77 22.45
C LEU A 289 -24.95 -19.03 21.96
N TYR A 290 -24.37 -19.73 21.00
CA TYR A 290 -24.94 -20.98 20.48
C TYR A 290 -25.04 -22.06 21.55
N LEU A 291 -24.03 -22.17 22.43
CA LEU A 291 -24.09 -23.10 23.57
C LEU A 291 -25.25 -22.81 24.51
N VAL A 292 -25.56 -21.56 24.76
CA VAL A 292 -26.73 -21.19 25.60
C VAL A 292 -28.04 -21.63 24.95
N ALA A 293 -28.18 -21.45 23.64
CA ALA A 293 -29.35 -21.90 22.89
C ALA A 293 -29.49 -23.44 22.90
N LEU A 294 -28.36 -24.14 22.78
CA LEU A 294 -28.32 -25.59 22.80
C LEU A 294 -28.76 -26.18 24.13
N LEU A 295 -28.43 -25.55 25.26
CA LEU A 295 -28.88 -26.03 26.58
C LEU A 295 -30.41 -26.09 26.66
N ARG A 296 -31.11 -25.16 26.02
CA ARG A 296 -32.59 -25.17 25.96
C ARG A 296 -33.14 -26.30 25.07
N ARG A 297 -32.32 -26.84 24.14
CA ARG A 297 -32.70 -27.90 23.18
C ARG A 297 -32.27 -29.30 23.59
N GLY A 298 -31.65 -29.46 24.76
CA GLY A 298 -31.19 -30.77 25.23
C GLY A 298 -32.29 -31.83 25.22
N LYS A 299 -33.52 -31.48 25.62
CA LYS A 299 -34.68 -32.37 25.62
C LYS A 299 -35.06 -32.80 24.20
N GLU A 300 -35.04 -31.89 23.21
CA GLU A 300 -35.34 -32.17 21.82
C GLU A 300 -34.36 -33.15 21.20
N TYR A 301 -33.04 -32.93 21.42
CA TYR A 301 -32.01 -33.84 20.92
C TYR A 301 -32.02 -35.20 21.62
N GLY A 302 -32.31 -35.22 22.92
CA GLY A 302 -32.50 -36.47 23.68
C GLY A 302 -33.67 -37.29 23.12
N LEU A 303 -34.81 -36.64 22.84
CA LEU A 303 -35.97 -37.27 22.25
C LEU A 303 -35.71 -37.83 20.85
N LYS A 304 -35.03 -37.04 20.00
CA LYS A 304 -34.60 -37.47 18.64
C LYS A 304 -33.73 -38.73 18.68
N LYS A 305 -32.85 -38.86 19.67
CA LYS A 305 -32.03 -40.06 19.89
C LYS A 305 -32.85 -41.27 20.33
N VAL A 306 -33.84 -41.09 21.22
CA VAL A 306 -34.75 -42.17 21.61
C VAL A 306 -35.51 -42.71 20.39
N PHE A 307 -35.88 -41.82 19.43
CA PHE A 307 -36.52 -42.20 18.18
C PHE A 307 -35.51 -42.67 17.08
N GLY A 308 -34.28 -43.00 17.43
CA GLY A 308 -33.31 -43.66 16.56
C GLY A 308 -32.60 -42.75 15.56
N VAL A 309 -32.55 -41.42 15.78
CA VAL A 309 -31.76 -40.51 14.93
C VAL A 309 -30.27 -40.79 15.12
N CYS A 310 -29.58 -41.18 14.02
CA CYS A 310 -28.17 -41.49 14.06
C CYS A 310 -27.32 -40.21 14.15
N GLY A 311 -26.05 -40.35 14.60
CA GLY A 311 -25.12 -39.23 14.78
C GLY A 311 -24.89 -38.40 13.52
N LYS A 312 -24.82 -39.03 12.33
CA LYS A 312 -24.64 -38.31 11.06
C LYS A 312 -25.80 -37.36 10.77
N THR A 313 -27.02 -37.78 11.00
CA THR A 313 -28.24 -36.94 10.81
C THR A 313 -28.27 -35.80 11.83
N LEU A 314 -27.80 -36.06 13.05
CA LEU A 314 -27.69 -35.03 14.08
C LEU A 314 -26.68 -33.96 13.71
N PHE A 315 -25.51 -34.37 13.21
CA PHE A 315 -24.48 -33.44 12.72
C PHE A 315 -25.01 -32.59 11.55
N ALA A 316 -25.63 -33.23 10.55
CA ALA A 316 -26.19 -32.53 9.39
C ALA A 316 -27.23 -31.47 9.79
N ASN A 317 -28.09 -31.77 10.78
CA ASN A 317 -29.08 -30.79 11.27
C ASN A 317 -28.40 -29.58 11.94
N ILE A 318 -27.40 -29.81 12.78
CA ILE A 318 -26.63 -28.74 13.44
C ILE A 318 -25.85 -27.91 12.41
N TRP A 319 -25.20 -28.58 11.46
CA TRP A 319 -24.41 -27.93 10.42
C TRP A 319 -25.27 -27.05 9.50
N ILE A 320 -26.43 -27.54 9.04
CA ILE A 320 -27.36 -26.76 8.20
C ILE A 320 -27.86 -25.52 8.97
N GLU A 321 -28.16 -25.65 10.25
CA GLU A 321 -28.60 -24.53 11.07
C GLU A 321 -27.50 -23.46 11.21
N ASN A 322 -26.25 -23.88 11.50
CA ASN A 322 -25.12 -22.98 11.58
C ASN A 322 -24.78 -22.35 10.22
N THR A 323 -24.90 -23.10 9.12
CA THR A 323 -24.71 -22.58 7.77
C THR A 323 -25.69 -21.45 7.43
N LEU A 324 -26.96 -21.59 7.83
CA LEU A 324 -27.94 -20.51 7.63
C LEU A 324 -27.61 -19.26 8.43
N LEU A 325 -27.17 -19.43 9.69
CA LEU A 325 -26.74 -18.30 10.53
C LEU A 325 -25.51 -17.60 9.96
N VAL A 326 -24.49 -18.36 9.57
CA VAL A 326 -23.25 -17.82 8.99
C VAL A 326 -23.54 -17.14 7.65
N LEU A 327 -24.39 -17.74 6.78
CA LEU A 327 -24.80 -17.11 5.54
C LEU A 327 -25.50 -15.77 5.78
N SER A 328 -26.44 -15.74 6.74
CA SER A 328 -27.14 -14.49 7.08
C SER A 328 -26.17 -13.44 7.65
N ALA A 329 -25.20 -13.87 8.51
CA ALA A 329 -24.19 -12.99 9.06
C ALA A 329 -23.25 -12.45 7.96
N LEU A 330 -22.88 -13.29 7.00
CA LEU A 330 -22.02 -12.92 5.88
C LEU A 330 -22.72 -11.88 4.97
N LEU A 331 -24.01 -12.07 4.68
CA LEU A 331 -24.79 -11.08 3.90
C LEU A 331 -24.86 -9.72 4.63
N VAL A 332 -25.10 -9.74 5.95
CA VAL A 332 -25.10 -8.51 6.74
C VAL A 332 -23.69 -7.91 6.83
N SER A 333 -22.64 -8.72 6.88
CA SER A 333 -21.25 -8.24 6.85
C SER A 333 -20.95 -7.48 5.55
N TRP A 334 -21.34 -8.02 4.41
CA TRP A 334 -21.17 -7.36 3.11
C TRP A 334 -21.98 -6.07 3.03
N LEU A 335 -23.18 -6.03 3.59
CA LEU A 335 -23.97 -4.80 3.70
C LEU A 335 -23.23 -3.74 4.53
N ILE A 336 -22.65 -4.14 5.66
CA ILE A 336 -21.84 -3.23 6.50
C ILE A 336 -20.63 -2.71 5.73
N ILE A 337 -19.92 -3.57 5.02
CA ILE A 337 -18.75 -3.20 4.20
C ILE A 337 -19.17 -2.18 3.13
N GLU A 338 -20.29 -2.40 2.45
CA GLU A 338 -20.80 -1.49 1.41
C GLU A 338 -21.14 -0.11 2.00
N ILE A 339 -21.80 -0.07 3.15
CA ILE A 339 -22.11 1.20 3.83
C ILE A 339 -20.84 1.94 4.25
N MET A 340 -19.80 1.19 4.64
CA MET A 340 -18.50 1.74 5.07
C MET A 340 -17.56 2.05 3.91
N SER A 341 -17.85 1.64 2.68
CA SER A 341 -16.96 1.83 1.52
C SER A 341 -16.70 3.30 1.21
N ALA A 342 -17.75 4.12 1.11
CA ALA A 342 -17.60 5.55 0.81
C ALA A 342 -16.80 6.33 1.89
N PRO A 343 -17.05 6.16 3.21
CA PRO A 343 -16.19 6.73 4.24
C PRO A 343 -14.73 6.25 4.19
N THR A 344 -14.49 4.97 3.90
CA THR A 344 -13.12 4.44 3.83
C THR A 344 -12.38 4.95 2.60
N GLU A 345 -13.03 5.07 1.47
CA GLU A 345 -12.48 5.68 0.27
C GLU A 345 -12.10 7.14 0.50
N TYR A 346 -12.99 7.92 1.09
CA TYR A 346 -12.74 9.33 1.41
C TYR A 346 -11.58 9.53 2.38
N LEU A 347 -11.47 8.69 3.42
CA LEU A 347 -10.46 8.85 4.48
C LEU A 347 -9.09 8.29 4.11
N PHE A 348 -9.04 7.21 3.31
CA PHE A 348 -7.80 6.46 3.05
C PHE A 348 -7.38 6.48 1.59
N ASP A 349 -8.14 7.12 0.70
CA ASP A 349 -7.93 7.13 -0.78
C ASP A 349 -7.75 5.69 -1.34
N ILE A 350 -8.51 4.73 -0.76
CA ILE A 350 -8.45 3.32 -1.13
C ILE A 350 -9.77 2.93 -1.79
N HIS A 351 -9.75 2.75 -3.09
CA HIS A 351 -10.88 2.19 -3.82
C HIS A 351 -10.89 0.67 -3.71
N PHE A 352 -11.91 0.10 -3.07
CA PHE A 352 -12.07 -1.34 -2.97
C PHE A 352 -13.00 -1.85 -4.07
N SER A 353 -12.42 -2.28 -5.19
CA SER A 353 -13.16 -3.06 -6.17
C SER A 353 -13.46 -4.48 -5.68
N TYR A 354 -14.56 -5.07 -6.11
CA TYR A 354 -14.84 -6.47 -5.85
C TYR A 354 -13.97 -7.36 -6.73
N THR A 355 -13.27 -8.30 -6.11
CA THR A 355 -12.33 -9.18 -6.79
C THR A 355 -12.72 -10.65 -6.61
N ALA A 356 -12.13 -11.54 -7.41
CA ALA A 356 -12.30 -12.99 -7.25
C ALA A 356 -11.91 -13.46 -5.83
N PHE A 357 -10.97 -12.77 -5.17
CA PHE A 357 -10.59 -13.04 -3.79
C PHE A 357 -11.77 -12.92 -2.83
N ASP A 358 -12.63 -11.94 -2.98
CA ASP A 358 -13.82 -11.74 -2.13
C ASP A 358 -14.79 -12.92 -2.23
N GLY A 359 -14.95 -13.46 -3.43
CA GLY A 359 -15.74 -14.67 -3.68
C GLY A 359 -15.15 -15.90 -2.97
N TRP A 360 -13.85 -16.14 -3.15
CA TRP A 360 -13.14 -17.25 -2.50
C TRP A 360 -13.12 -17.13 -0.98
N LEU A 361 -12.92 -15.93 -0.45
CA LEU A 361 -12.95 -15.65 0.98
C LEU A 361 -14.33 -15.94 1.56
N SER A 362 -15.38 -15.45 0.92
CA SER A 362 -16.76 -15.67 1.35
C SER A 362 -17.15 -17.16 1.30
N ALA A 363 -16.75 -17.87 0.25
CA ALA A 363 -16.96 -19.30 0.11
C ALA A 363 -16.21 -20.09 1.21
N SER A 364 -14.97 -19.71 1.49
CA SER A 364 -14.17 -20.34 2.55
C SER A 364 -14.79 -20.13 3.93
N ILE A 365 -15.24 -18.93 4.25
CA ILE A 365 -15.94 -18.63 5.50
C ILE A 365 -17.24 -19.46 5.61
N LEU A 366 -18.04 -19.50 4.55
CA LEU A 366 -19.30 -20.23 4.51
C LEU A 366 -19.12 -21.76 4.65
N LEU A 367 -17.99 -22.29 4.19
CA LEU A 367 -17.71 -23.72 4.28
C LEU A 367 -17.06 -24.10 5.62
N LEU A 368 -16.05 -23.35 6.05
CA LEU A 368 -15.24 -23.71 7.22
C LEU A 368 -15.91 -23.35 8.56
N LEU A 369 -16.48 -22.15 8.65
CA LEU A 369 -17.01 -21.63 9.91
C LEU A 369 -18.19 -22.46 10.46
N PRO A 370 -19.19 -22.88 9.67
CA PRO A 370 -20.25 -23.76 10.14
C PRO A 370 -19.74 -25.13 10.61
N VAL A 371 -18.71 -25.68 9.96
CA VAL A 371 -18.09 -26.95 10.37
C VAL A 371 -17.45 -26.78 11.75
N ILE A 372 -16.58 -25.79 11.92
CA ILE A 372 -15.87 -25.52 13.19
C ILE A 372 -16.86 -25.31 14.32
N THR A 373 -17.89 -24.50 14.10
CA THR A 373 -18.90 -24.19 15.12
C THR A 373 -19.84 -25.34 15.44
N SER A 374 -19.97 -26.34 14.54
CA SER A 374 -20.83 -27.52 14.74
C SER A 374 -20.13 -28.68 15.47
N ILE A 375 -18.78 -28.72 15.47
CA ILE A 375 -18.01 -29.82 16.07
C ILE A 375 -18.33 -29.99 17.56
N TYR A 376 -18.21 -28.92 18.32
CA TYR A 376 -18.41 -28.99 19.76
C TYR A 376 -19.85 -29.41 20.17
N PRO A 377 -20.90 -28.80 19.62
CA PRO A 377 -22.29 -29.23 19.85
C PRO A 377 -22.52 -30.69 19.47
N TYR A 378 -21.98 -31.11 18.32
CA TYR A 378 -22.10 -32.49 17.87
C TYR A 378 -21.47 -33.48 18.86
N ILE A 379 -20.20 -33.26 19.23
CA ILE A 379 -19.50 -34.10 20.18
C ILE A 379 -20.31 -34.20 21.51
N LYS A 380 -20.71 -33.05 22.04
CA LYS A 380 -21.48 -33.00 23.27
C LYS A 380 -22.75 -33.84 23.21
N TYR A 381 -23.59 -33.65 22.19
CA TYR A 381 -24.87 -34.35 22.12
C TYR A 381 -24.75 -35.79 21.61
N ASN A 382 -23.75 -36.11 20.83
CA ASN A 382 -23.52 -37.47 20.35
C ASN A 382 -23.13 -38.42 21.51
N TYR A 383 -22.30 -37.95 22.44
CA TYR A 383 -21.82 -38.77 23.55
C TYR A 383 -22.66 -38.67 24.83
N THR A 384 -23.60 -37.75 24.94
CA THR A 384 -24.50 -37.66 26.10
C THR A 384 -25.62 -38.69 25.98
N SER A 385 -25.90 -39.42 27.08
CA SER A 385 -27.02 -40.39 27.07
C SER A 385 -28.38 -39.71 26.91
N PRO A 386 -29.34 -40.33 26.22
CA PRO A 386 -30.68 -39.77 26.02
C PRO A 386 -31.40 -39.45 27.36
N ILE A 387 -31.26 -40.30 28.36
CA ILE A 387 -31.89 -40.13 29.66
C ILE A 387 -31.36 -38.89 30.39
N LEU A 388 -30.04 -38.66 30.36
CA LEU A 388 -29.42 -37.46 30.94
C LEU A 388 -29.83 -36.19 30.20
N SER A 389 -29.97 -36.26 28.89
CA SER A 389 -30.42 -35.13 28.06
C SER A 389 -31.87 -34.71 28.34
N ILE A 390 -32.76 -35.69 28.65
CA ILE A 390 -34.16 -35.46 28.98
C ILE A 390 -34.33 -34.95 30.41
N ARG A 391 -33.61 -35.55 31.37
CA ARG A 391 -33.67 -35.16 32.79
C ARG A 391 -33.05 -33.79 33.11
N SER A 392 -32.25 -33.24 32.24
CA SER A 392 -31.57 -31.92 32.35
C SER A 392 -30.70 -31.71 33.63
N ILE A 393 -30.52 -32.70 34.48
CA ILE A 393 -29.89 -32.56 35.80
C ILE A 393 -28.36 -32.75 35.75
N GLY A 394 -27.81 -33.52 34.78
CA GLY A 394 -26.37 -33.82 34.71
C GLY A 394 -25.57 -32.99 33.69
N VAL A 395 -26.24 -32.29 32.80
CA VAL A 395 -25.59 -31.60 31.67
C VAL A 395 -25.03 -30.22 32.04
N GLN A 396 -25.45 -29.68 33.20
CA GLN A 396 -25.07 -28.32 33.60
C GLN A 396 -23.61 -28.18 34.07
N SER A 397 -23.00 -29.22 34.70
CA SER A 397 -21.69 -29.06 35.34
C SER A 397 -20.55 -28.95 34.33
N HIS A 398 -20.40 -29.91 33.41
CA HIS A 398 -19.33 -29.88 32.41
C HIS A 398 -19.47 -28.72 31.40
N SER A 399 -20.69 -28.30 31.11
CA SER A 399 -20.96 -27.17 30.20
C SER A 399 -20.54 -25.82 30.79
N LYS A 400 -20.53 -25.67 32.11
CA LYS A 400 -20.13 -24.43 32.78
C LYS A 400 -18.64 -24.15 32.60
N HIS A 401 -17.77 -25.15 32.76
CA HIS A 401 -16.31 -24.98 32.64
C HIS A 401 -15.90 -24.59 31.22
N PHE A 402 -16.42 -25.28 30.20
CA PHE A 402 -16.13 -24.92 28.80
C PHE A 402 -16.62 -23.52 28.46
N ARG A 403 -17.81 -23.15 28.89
CA ARG A 403 -18.33 -21.80 28.65
C ARG A 403 -17.51 -20.74 29.38
N MET A 404 -17.10 -21.00 30.63
CA MET A 404 -16.22 -20.09 31.36
C MET A 404 -14.83 -19.95 30.69
N PHE A 405 -14.30 -21.06 30.18
CA PHE A 405 -13.05 -21.03 29.42
C PHE A 405 -13.16 -20.15 28.17
N PHE A 406 -14.17 -20.35 27.31
CA PHE A 406 -14.38 -19.53 26.11
C PHE A 406 -14.67 -18.07 26.46
N LEU A 407 -15.45 -17.80 27.48
CA LEU A 407 -15.70 -16.45 27.99
C LEU A 407 -14.40 -15.79 28.47
N GLY A 408 -13.61 -16.51 29.26
CA GLY A 408 -12.32 -16.04 29.76
C GLY A 408 -11.36 -15.73 28.60
N ALA A 409 -11.23 -16.63 27.63
CA ALA A 409 -10.42 -16.43 26.45
C ALA A 409 -10.90 -15.19 25.64
N GLN A 410 -12.22 -15.05 25.45
CA GLN A 410 -12.81 -13.90 24.77
C GLN A 410 -12.50 -12.58 25.51
N TYR A 411 -12.61 -12.54 26.85
CA TYR A 411 -12.28 -11.34 27.62
C TYR A 411 -10.80 -10.99 27.52
N ILE A 412 -9.88 -11.97 27.55
CA ILE A 412 -8.44 -11.75 27.39
C ILE A 412 -8.17 -11.16 26.01
N ILE A 413 -8.73 -11.74 24.93
CA ILE A 413 -8.54 -11.24 23.56
C ILE A 413 -9.11 -9.84 23.44
N THR A 414 -10.33 -9.60 23.93
CA THR A 414 -10.96 -8.27 23.86
C THR A 414 -10.16 -7.23 24.62
N PHE A 415 -9.67 -7.55 25.81
CA PHE A 415 -8.81 -6.66 26.59
C PHE A 415 -7.52 -6.33 25.84
N LEU A 416 -6.88 -7.33 25.25
CA LEU A 416 -5.67 -7.14 24.44
C LEU A 416 -5.93 -6.23 23.23
N LEU A 417 -7.05 -6.42 22.51
CA LEU A 417 -7.43 -5.57 21.40
C LEU A 417 -7.71 -4.11 21.83
N VAL A 418 -8.37 -3.91 22.98
CA VAL A 418 -8.62 -2.58 23.54
C VAL A 418 -7.31 -1.89 23.91
N VAL A 419 -6.40 -2.60 24.60
CA VAL A 419 -5.08 -2.06 24.97
C VAL A 419 -4.29 -1.67 23.71
N LEU A 420 -4.29 -2.55 22.71
CA LEU A 420 -3.60 -2.31 21.44
C LEU A 420 -4.19 -1.08 20.73
N SER A 421 -5.51 -0.96 20.66
CA SER A 421 -6.20 0.20 20.07
C SER A 421 -5.87 1.51 20.79
N LEU A 422 -5.87 1.51 22.12
CA LEU A 422 -5.51 2.68 22.92
C LEU A 422 -4.03 3.05 22.73
N TYR A 423 -3.15 2.07 22.64
CA TYR A 423 -1.72 2.28 22.38
C TYR A 423 -1.51 2.95 21.01
N PHE A 424 -2.10 2.42 19.95
CA PHE A 424 -1.98 3.02 18.61
C PHE A 424 -2.58 4.41 18.54
N ASN A 425 -3.75 4.62 19.17
CA ASN A 425 -4.37 5.94 19.20
C ASN A 425 -3.48 6.96 19.94
N ARG A 426 -2.87 6.57 21.07
CA ARG A 426 -1.92 7.41 21.80
C ARG A 426 -0.64 7.67 20.98
N GLN A 427 -0.13 6.66 20.31
CA GLN A 427 1.05 6.80 19.43
C GLN A 427 0.76 7.76 18.27
N LEU A 428 -0.39 7.63 17.62
CA LEU A 428 -0.82 8.55 16.57
C LEU A 428 -0.97 9.98 17.14
N GLY A 429 -1.62 10.13 18.28
CA GLY A 429 -1.76 11.43 18.97
C GLY A 429 -0.40 12.04 19.30
N MET A 430 0.56 11.22 19.74
CA MET A 430 1.93 11.68 19.99
C MET A 430 2.61 12.15 18.70
N LEU A 431 2.53 11.37 17.62
CA LEU A 431 3.13 11.73 16.32
C LEU A 431 2.54 13.04 15.77
N LEU A 432 1.21 13.20 15.85
CA LEU A 432 0.52 14.39 15.34
C LEU A 432 0.76 15.65 16.19
N ASN A 433 1.02 15.49 17.48
CA ASN A 433 1.20 16.62 18.42
C ASN A 433 2.69 16.82 18.81
N THR A 434 3.61 16.00 18.29
CA THR A 434 5.03 16.22 18.54
C THR A 434 5.47 17.50 17.82
N GLU A 435 6.01 18.43 18.58
CA GLU A 435 6.58 19.66 18.02
C GLU A 435 7.80 19.31 17.17
N PRO A 436 7.83 19.70 15.89
CA PRO A 436 8.94 19.38 14.99
C PRO A 436 10.24 20.13 15.32
N GLY A 437 10.28 20.90 16.41
CA GLY A 437 11.42 21.71 16.83
C GLY A 437 11.50 23.08 16.15
N PHE A 438 10.52 23.39 15.30
CA PHE A 438 10.41 24.68 14.63
C PHE A 438 8.92 25.07 14.50
N ARG A 439 8.68 26.37 14.29
CA ARG A 439 7.32 26.90 14.12
C ARG A 439 6.73 26.46 12.79
N THR A 440 5.55 25.83 12.84
CA THR A 440 4.79 25.45 11.63
C THR A 440 3.51 26.27 11.46
N LYS A 441 3.06 26.94 12.54
CA LYS A 441 1.80 27.70 12.53
C LYS A 441 1.94 28.97 11.69
N ASN A 442 1.00 29.17 10.75
CA ASN A 442 0.97 30.27 9.79
C ASN A 442 2.13 30.28 8.78
N ILE A 443 2.80 29.13 8.59
CA ILE A 443 3.79 28.95 7.53
C ILE A 443 3.17 28.09 6.45
N MET A 444 3.29 28.53 5.21
CA MET A 444 2.80 27.82 4.03
C MET A 444 3.96 27.59 3.06
N ASN A 445 4.14 26.36 2.61
CA ASN A 445 5.06 26.05 1.52
C ASN A 445 4.27 26.03 0.21
N VAL A 446 4.63 26.90 -0.72
CA VAL A 446 3.92 27.05 -2.00
C VAL A 446 4.90 26.86 -3.15
N ASN A 447 4.62 25.93 -4.03
CA ASN A 447 5.37 25.78 -5.27
C ASN A 447 4.83 26.77 -6.31
N LEU A 448 5.50 27.89 -6.47
CA LEU A 448 5.13 28.94 -7.44
C LEU A 448 5.73 28.71 -8.83
N VAL A 449 6.82 27.98 -8.91
CA VAL A 449 7.50 27.66 -10.18
C VAL A 449 7.77 26.16 -10.24
N TYR A 450 7.15 25.51 -11.21
CA TYR A 450 7.47 24.12 -11.52
C TYR A 450 8.65 24.12 -12.50
N GLU A 451 9.72 23.43 -12.11
CA GLU A 451 10.88 23.22 -12.98
C GLU A 451 10.79 21.84 -13.61
N SER A 452 10.96 21.79 -14.93
CA SER A 452 11.18 20.53 -15.61
C SER A 452 12.55 19.96 -15.21
N LYS A 453 12.62 18.70 -14.86
CA LYS A 453 13.89 17.98 -14.67
C LYS A 453 14.60 17.71 -16.02
N ASP A 454 14.06 18.17 -17.13
CA ASP A 454 14.71 18.07 -18.44
C ASP A 454 15.79 19.16 -18.58
N PHE A 455 17.00 18.81 -18.23
CA PHE A 455 18.18 19.69 -18.32
C PHE A 455 18.52 20.13 -19.75
N SER A 456 17.91 19.53 -20.78
CA SER A 456 18.13 19.93 -22.19
C SER A 456 17.63 21.34 -22.51
N SER A 457 16.72 21.87 -21.69
CA SER A 457 16.17 23.23 -21.84
C SER A 457 16.99 24.32 -21.16
N TYR A 458 18.07 23.98 -20.44
CA TYR A 458 18.92 24.96 -19.77
C TYR A 458 19.88 25.63 -20.76
N THR A 459 19.37 26.60 -21.52
CA THR A 459 20.18 27.53 -22.29
C THR A 459 20.48 28.77 -21.46
N TYR A 460 21.54 29.51 -21.81
CA TYR A 460 21.87 30.78 -21.13
C TYR A 460 20.67 31.75 -21.13
N GLU A 461 19.94 31.82 -22.24
CA GLU A 461 18.73 32.63 -22.37
C GLU A 461 17.60 32.16 -21.43
N SER A 462 17.38 30.87 -21.32
CA SER A 462 16.35 30.33 -20.42
C SER A 462 16.68 30.59 -18.93
N MET A 463 17.96 30.54 -18.59
CA MET A 463 18.42 30.90 -17.23
C MET A 463 18.23 32.40 -16.95
N GLN A 464 18.46 33.27 -17.92
CA GLN A 464 18.22 34.69 -17.75
C GLN A 464 16.73 35.02 -17.61
N GLN A 465 15.88 34.44 -18.46
CA GLN A 465 14.43 34.59 -18.38
C GLN A 465 13.89 34.09 -17.02
N ARG A 466 14.42 32.97 -16.53
CA ARG A 466 14.09 32.45 -15.21
C ARG A 466 14.47 33.43 -14.10
N ARG A 467 15.67 33.97 -14.17
CA ARG A 467 16.16 34.97 -13.18
C ARG A 467 15.26 36.21 -13.15
N GLN A 468 14.84 36.68 -14.31
CA GLN A 468 13.90 37.81 -14.41
C GLN A 468 12.52 37.49 -13.81
N ARG A 469 11.99 36.28 -14.06
CA ARG A 469 10.71 35.86 -13.45
C ARG A 469 10.80 35.75 -11.94
N VAL A 470 11.90 35.19 -11.42
CA VAL A 470 12.12 35.10 -9.96
C VAL A 470 12.19 36.49 -9.36
N MET A 471 12.90 37.46 -9.99
CA MET A 471 12.96 38.84 -9.52
C MET A 471 11.60 39.55 -9.56
N GLN A 472 10.79 39.30 -10.60
CA GLN A 472 9.42 39.85 -10.66
C GLN A 472 8.56 39.29 -9.53
N LEU A 473 8.59 37.98 -9.33
CA LEU A 473 7.87 37.29 -8.26
C LEU A 473 8.30 37.81 -6.88
N ASP A 474 9.60 38.00 -6.69
CA ASP A 474 10.19 38.56 -5.48
C ASP A 474 9.64 39.96 -5.16
N ASN A 475 9.55 40.82 -6.17
CA ASN A 475 8.96 42.14 -6.05
C ASN A 475 7.45 42.09 -5.71
N GLU A 476 6.70 41.19 -6.33
CA GLU A 476 5.27 41.01 -6.07
C GLU A 476 5.01 40.47 -4.65
N LEU A 477 5.83 39.50 -4.21
CA LEU A 477 5.72 38.94 -2.86
C LEU A 477 6.07 39.98 -1.78
N ASN A 478 7.10 40.80 -2.00
CA ASN A 478 7.48 41.89 -1.12
C ASN A 478 6.41 42.99 -1.05
N ALA A 479 5.68 43.23 -2.14
CA ALA A 479 4.60 44.20 -2.19
C ALA A 479 3.28 43.70 -1.60
N CYS A 480 3.17 42.40 -1.32
CA CYS A 480 1.93 41.78 -0.83
C CYS A 480 1.71 42.07 0.66
N PRO A 481 0.64 42.79 1.07
CA PRO A 481 0.43 43.18 2.45
C PRO A 481 0.01 42.03 3.39
N PHE A 482 -0.29 40.85 2.82
CA PHE A 482 -0.72 39.66 3.57
C PHE A 482 0.46 38.70 3.88
N ILE A 483 1.65 38.99 3.34
CA ILE A 483 2.86 38.18 3.55
C ILE A 483 3.77 38.99 4.50
N GLU A 484 3.96 38.45 5.69
CA GLU A 484 4.85 39.07 6.70
C GLU A 484 6.32 38.79 6.36
N LEU A 485 6.62 37.58 5.96
CA LEU A 485 7.95 37.13 5.60
C LEU A 485 7.86 35.97 4.62
N TYR A 486 8.70 35.94 3.61
CA TYR A 486 8.84 34.81 2.72
C TYR A 486 10.32 34.48 2.50
N GLU A 487 10.58 33.24 2.15
CA GLU A 487 11.89 32.75 1.83
C GLU A 487 11.83 31.91 0.55
N PRO A 488 12.51 32.34 -0.52
CA PRO A 488 12.64 31.52 -1.72
C PRO A 488 13.55 30.34 -1.43
N SER A 489 12.99 29.15 -1.42
CA SER A 489 13.73 27.90 -1.25
C SER A 489 13.43 26.98 -2.43
N ASN A 490 14.42 26.29 -2.92
CA ASN A 490 14.22 25.24 -3.92
C ASN A 490 13.74 23.93 -3.29
N GLU A 491 13.70 23.85 -1.96
CA GLU A 491 13.50 22.59 -1.26
C GLU A 491 12.55 22.73 -0.07
N ASN A 492 11.97 21.60 0.30
CA ASN A 492 11.16 21.49 1.49
C ASN A 492 12.06 21.49 2.73
N ILE A 493 11.62 22.16 3.80
CA ILE A 493 12.31 22.19 5.11
C ILE A 493 12.61 20.78 5.67
N LEU A 494 11.81 19.80 5.32
CA LEU A 494 11.95 18.41 5.80
C LEU A 494 12.87 17.55 4.95
N THR A 495 13.27 18.02 3.76
CA THR A 495 14.17 17.29 2.86
C THR A 495 15.51 17.98 2.80
N PRO A 496 16.63 17.27 3.10
CA PRO A 496 17.95 17.87 3.01
C PRO A 496 18.31 18.21 1.56
N THR A 497 19.06 19.30 1.37
CA THR A 497 19.54 19.72 0.05
C THR A 497 20.44 18.66 -0.56
N PHE A 498 21.37 18.14 0.24
CA PHE A 498 22.15 16.96 -0.08
C PHE A 498 22.75 16.36 1.20
N GLY A 499 23.11 15.08 1.12
CA GLY A 499 23.84 14.40 2.18
C GLY A 499 25.30 14.16 1.77
N THR A 500 26.21 14.28 2.70
CA THR A 500 27.62 13.97 2.45
C THR A 500 28.27 13.33 3.66
N ASN A 501 29.32 12.54 3.40
CA ASN A 501 30.09 11.91 4.46
C ASN A 501 31.23 12.83 4.89
N TYR A 502 31.33 13.11 6.18
CA TYR A 502 32.45 13.78 6.79
C TYR A 502 33.20 12.83 7.72
N LEU A 503 34.52 13.05 7.84
CA LEU A 503 35.30 12.36 8.83
C LEU A 503 35.26 13.17 10.15
N ASN A 504 34.82 12.53 11.22
CA ASN A 504 34.90 13.14 12.55
C ASN A 504 36.36 13.17 13.04
N ASN A 505 36.59 13.81 14.18
CA ASN A 505 37.95 13.92 14.79
C ASN A 505 38.58 12.57 15.15
N LYS A 506 37.80 11.48 15.13
CA LYS A 506 38.28 10.11 15.36
C LYS A 506 38.56 9.35 14.07
N GLY A 507 38.37 9.97 12.90
CA GLY A 507 38.51 9.33 11.58
C GLY A 507 37.31 8.46 11.17
N GLU A 508 36.18 8.53 11.88
CA GLU A 508 34.98 7.80 11.55
C GLU A 508 34.13 8.61 10.53
N LYS A 509 33.57 7.93 9.53
CA LYS A 509 32.68 8.55 8.57
C LYS A 509 31.33 8.84 9.24
N VAL A 510 30.90 10.08 9.24
CA VAL A 510 29.58 10.53 9.71
C VAL A 510 28.82 11.12 8.54
N PHE A 511 27.63 10.60 8.28
CA PHE A 511 26.74 11.14 7.27
C PHE A 511 26.04 12.39 7.79
N LEU A 512 26.20 13.50 7.10
CA LEU A 512 25.57 14.78 7.44
C LEU A 512 24.57 15.19 6.35
N ASN A 513 23.37 15.51 6.76
CA ASN A 513 22.38 16.17 5.93
C ASN A 513 22.64 17.68 5.94
N ILE A 514 22.79 18.27 4.76
CA ILE A 514 23.09 19.69 4.59
C ILE A 514 21.83 20.38 4.04
N HIS A 515 21.45 21.46 4.73
CA HIS A 515 20.43 22.39 4.26
C HIS A 515 21.08 23.74 4.02
N TYR A 516 20.83 24.33 2.86
CA TYR A 516 21.16 25.74 2.63
C TYR A 516 19.99 26.60 3.14
N ALA A 517 20.30 27.49 4.08
CA ALA A 517 19.30 28.37 4.68
C ALA A 517 19.86 29.78 4.81
N THR A 518 19.03 30.77 4.61
CA THR A 518 19.35 32.17 4.89
C THR A 518 19.05 32.49 6.37
N PRO A 519 19.57 33.60 6.92
CA PRO A 519 19.15 34.09 8.23
C PRO A 519 17.62 34.36 8.30
N ALA A 520 17.02 34.82 7.21
CA ALA A 520 15.58 35.05 7.11
C ALA A 520 14.80 33.74 7.26
N PHE A 521 15.28 32.63 6.69
CA PHE A 521 14.70 31.31 6.87
C PHE A 521 14.69 30.86 8.34
N LEU A 522 15.81 31.01 9.03
CA LEU A 522 15.91 30.67 10.46
C LEU A 522 14.98 31.53 11.31
N SER A 523 14.81 32.80 10.96
CA SER A 523 13.83 33.70 11.60
C SER A 523 12.41 33.25 11.34
N LEU A 524 12.07 32.84 10.10
CA LEU A 524 10.75 32.37 9.71
C LEU A 524 10.30 31.16 10.54
N ILE A 525 11.21 30.22 10.76
CA ILE A 525 10.94 28.98 11.51
C ILE A 525 11.22 29.12 13.01
N HIS A 526 11.62 30.30 13.48
CA HIS A 526 11.97 30.60 14.88
C HIS A 526 13.06 29.70 15.48
N ILE A 527 14.03 29.31 14.68
CA ILE A 527 15.28 28.73 15.19
C ILE A 527 16.19 29.91 15.53
N SER A 528 16.33 30.21 16.81
CA SER A 528 17.17 31.33 17.26
C SER A 528 18.65 31.03 17.00
N GLU A 529 19.40 32.05 16.55
CA GLU A 529 20.85 31.99 16.27
C GLU A 529 21.82 31.88 17.48
N PRO A 530 21.43 31.75 18.77
CA PRO A 530 22.38 31.85 19.87
C PRO A 530 23.45 30.76 19.92
N THR A 531 23.37 29.73 19.09
CA THR A 531 24.34 28.65 19.02
C THR A 531 25.57 28.97 18.16
N ARG A 532 25.51 30.02 17.34
CA ARG A 532 26.59 30.36 16.41
C ARG A 532 27.81 31.00 17.11
N LEU A 533 27.63 31.64 18.26
CA LEU A 533 28.71 32.33 18.99
C LEU A 533 29.39 31.45 20.03
N ARG A 534 28.89 30.30 20.40
CA ARG A 534 29.52 29.38 21.37
C ARG A 534 30.44 28.32 20.78
N CYS A 535 30.48 28.17 19.47
CA CYS A 535 31.34 27.18 18.80
C CYS A 535 32.63 27.78 18.19
N ILE A 536 32.92 29.06 18.42
CA ILE A 536 34.11 29.75 17.88
C ILE A 536 35.04 30.26 19.00
N SER A 537 34.89 29.78 20.23
CA SER A 537 35.85 30.06 21.29
C SER A 537 36.54 28.80 21.77
#